data_b948cc4050eb47b08d0fae88af1c4717
#
_entry.id   b948cc4050eb47b08d0fae88af1c4717
#
_cell.length_a   1.000
_cell.length_b   1.000
_cell.length_c   1.000
_cell.angle_alpha   90.00
_cell.angle_beta   90.00
_cell.angle_gamma   90.00
#
_symmetry.space_group_name_H-M   'P 1'
#
loop_
_entity.id
_entity.type
_entity.pdbx_description
1 polymer ?
#
loop_
_entity_poly.entity_id
_entity_poly.type
_entity_poly.pdbx_seq_one_letter_code
_entity_poly.pdbx_strand_id
1 'polypeptide(L)'
;MRIAIATDAWFPQVNGVVRTLAATVAELDRRGYEIELITPARFLTVPMPGYNSIRFALAPRFGARRIFHNFKPDIVHIATEGPIGWSARSWCNAYDVPFTSAFHTRFPDYAAVRTGLSAERFWPVMRRFHAPSRAVLAATDTLADELAARGIDRVRPWSRGIDRGLFHPGHEPHRAIMDLPRPILLNVGRVAVEKNLEAFLGLDFPGSKVVVGDGPDRARLAATYPGTTFLGSLSGEKLASAYCAADCFVFPSRTDTFGLVLIEALACGLPLAAYPVAGPLDIVGPDGRGPKADFAATIGALDENLAWAVARALTLDRVAAAVYGARFSWEAATDQFLAALESALGQSIAVADPAAEVVGELTPA
;
A
#
# COMPACT_ATOMS: atom_id res chain seq x y z
N MET A 1 -0.76 7.17 25.25
CA MET A 1 -1.53 7.89 24.19
C MET A 1 -2.67 7.00 23.74
N ARG A 2 -3.89 7.53 23.69
CA ARG A 2 -5.13 6.87 23.27
C ARG A 2 -5.44 7.30 21.84
N ILE A 3 -5.38 6.37 20.91
CA ILE A 3 -5.50 6.63 19.48
C ILE A 3 -6.82 6.04 18.97
N ALA A 4 -7.69 6.86 18.40
CA ALA A 4 -8.85 6.35 17.68
C ALA A 4 -8.56 6.34 16.18
N ILE A 5 -8.82 5.24 15.49
CA ILE A 5 -8.65 5.08 14.05
C ILE A 5 -10.01 4.86 13.40
N ALA A 6 -10.42 5.82 12.57
CA ALA A 6 -11.70 5.80 11.85
C ALA A 6 -11.48 5.45 10.38
N THR A 7 -12.15 4.40 9.90
CA THR A 7 -12.00 3.91 8.52
C THR A 7 -13.26 3.28 7.99
N ASP A 8 -13.54 3.51 6.69
CA ASP A 8 -14.58 2.80 5.94
C ASP A 8 -14.04 1.52 5.25
N ALA A 9 -12.71 1.34 5.24
CA ALA A 9 -12.02 0.18 4.69
C ALA A 9 -11.50 -0.72 5.82
N TRP A 10 -12.16 -1.88 6.01
CA TRP A 10 -11.78 -2.88 7.02
C TRP A 10 -12.20 -4.28 6.56
N PHE A 11 -11.77 -5.31 7.28
CA PHE A 11 -12.19 -6.68 7.00
C PHE A 11 -13.73 -6.80 6.88
N PRO A 12 -14.24 -7.66 5.98
CA PRO A 12 -13.56 -8.67 5.17
C PRO A 12 -12.95 -8.17 3.83
N GLN A 13 -12.86 -6.87 3.60
CA GLN A 13 -12.19 -6.34 2.42
C GLN A 13 -10.71 -6.72 2.42
N VAL A 14 -10.18 -7.12 1.25
CA VAL A 14 -8.75 -7.40 1.05
C VAL A 14 -8.19 -6.39 0.06
N ASN A 15 -7.54 -5.36 0.58
CA ASN A 15 -6.90 -4.32 -0.22
C ASN A 15 -5.72 -3.70 0.55
N GLY A 16 -4.94 -2.84 -0.11
CA GLY A 16 -3.75 -2.22 0.46
C GLY A 16 -4.04 -1.34 1.69
N VAL A 17 -5.22 -0.68 1.75
CA VAL A 17 -5.61 0.16 2.89
C VAL A 17 -5.83 -0.69 4.13
N VAL A 18 -6.62 -1.77 4.01
CA VAL A 18 -6.90 -2.70 5.11
C VAL A 18 -5.61 -3.34 5.62
N ARG A 19 -4.72 -3.79 4.72
CA ARG A 19 -3.43 -4.39 5.11
C ARG A 19 -2.54 -3.39 5.85
N THR A 20 -2.45 -2.16 5.37
CA THR A 20 -1.68 -1.09 6.03
C THR A 20 -2.22 -0.80 7.42
N LEU A 21 -3.53 -0.59 7.54
CA LEU A 21 -4.14 -0.28 8.83
C LEU A 21 -4.03 -1.44 9.82
N ALA A 22 -4.26 -2.67 9.37
CA ALA A 22 -4.15 -3.85 10.22
C ALA A 22 -2.72 -4.05 10.74
N ALA A 23 -1.71 -3.87 9.91
CA ALA A 23 -0.31 -3.97 10.31
C ALA A 23 0.08 -2.82 11.28
N THR A 24 -0.35 -1.59 10.99
CA THR A 24 -0.11 -0.44 11.88
C THR A 24 -0.78 -0.65 13.24
N VAL A 25 -2.03 -1.13 13.28
CA VAL A 25 -2.75 -1.43 14.53
C VAL A 25 -2.03 -2.51 15.32
N ALA A 26 -1.61 -3.60 14.67
CA ALA A 26 -0.87 -4.67 15.34
C ALA A 26 0.46 -4.18 15.94
N GLU A 27 1.18 -3.31 15.23
CA GLU A 27 2.42 -2.73 15.71
C GLU A 27 2.21 -1.73 16.85
N LEU A 28 1.16 -0.91 16.79
CA LEU A 28 0.78 -0.01 17.88
C LEU A 28 0.37 -0.78 19.15
N ASP A 29 -0.39 -1.88 19.00
CA ASP A 29 -0.79 -2.75 20.12
C ASP A 29 0.44 -3.41 20.76
N ARG A 30 1.38 -3.92 19.94
CA ARG A 30 2.66 -4.46 20.40
C ARG A 30 3.48 -3.45 21.21
N ARG A 31 3.39 -2.16 20.87
CA ARG A 31 4.04 -1.05 21.59
C ARG A 31 3.25 -0.54 22.79
N GLY A 32 2.09 -1.12 23.10
CA GLY A 32 1.29 -0.79 24.28
C GLY A 32 0.44 0.49 24.16
N TYR A 33 0.11 0.92 22.93
CA TYR A 33 -0.85 2.01 22.74
C TYR A 33 -2.29 1.54 22.93
N GLU A 34 -3.13 2.36 23.53
CA GLU A 34 -4.57 2.12 23.59
C GLU A 34 -5.23 2.53 22.27
N ILE A 35 -5.88 1.58 21.60
CA ILE A 35 -6.44 1.79 20.27
C ILE A 35 -7.94 1.52 20.25
N GLU A 36 -8.73 2.42 19.68
CA GLU A 36 -10.15 2.20 19.37
C GLU A 36 -10.37 2.27 17.86
N LEU A 37 -10.88 1.17 17.28
CA LEU A 37 -11.18 1.06 15.86
C LEU A 37 -12.65 1.36 15.58
N ILE A 38 -12.91 2.35 14.74
CA ILE A 38 -14.22 2.73 14.24
C ILE A 38 -14.33 2.29 12.78
N THR A 39 -14.92 1.13 12.56
CA THR A 39 -15.00 0.43 11.28
C THR A 39 -16.44 0.15 10.87
N PRO A 40 -16.72 -0.24 9.61
CA PRO A 40 -18.07 -0.59 9.16
C PRO A 40 -18.77 -1.67 10.01
N ALA A 41 -18.02 -2.59 10.61
CA ALA A 41 -18.55 -3.65 11.46
C ALA A 41 -19.28 -3.13 12.72
N ARG A 42 -19.07 -1.87 13.09
CA ARG A 42 -19.70 -1.23 14.26
C ARG A 42 -21.06 -0.60 13.92
N PHE A 43 -21.52 -0.66 12.67
CA PHE A 43 -22.69 0.06 12.17
C PHE A 43 -23.57 -0.83 11.29
N LEU A 44 -24.80 -0.40 11.08
CA LEU A 44 -25.62 -0.92 9.99
C LEU A 44 -24.99 -0.49 8.67
N THR A 45 -24.87 -1.40 7.72
CA THR A 45 -24.18 -1.15 6.45
C THR A 45 -24.98 -1.60 5.26
N VAL A 46 -24.79 -0.92 4.14
CA VAL A 46 -25.28 -1.33 2.82
C VAL A 46 -24.12 -1.63 1.88
N PRO A 47 -24.23 -2.60 0.96
CA PRO A 47 -23.20 -2.86 -0.02
C PRO A 47 -23.09 -1.69 -1.01
N MET A 48 -21.86 -1.39 -1.44
CA MET A 48 -21.65 -0.42 -2.51
C MET A 48 -22.10 -1.01 -3.85
N PRO A 49 -22.91 -0.28 -4.65
CA PRO A 49 -23.31 -0.74 -5.98
C PRO A 49 -22.09 -1.12 -6.83
N GLY A 50 -22.09 -2.35 -7.37
CA GLY A 50 -20.98 -2.90 -8.17
C GLY A 50 -19.79 -3.45 -7.39
N TYR A 51 -19.76 -3.32 -6.04
CA TYR A 51 -18.69 -3.87 -5.18
C TYR A 51 -19.26 -4.39 -3.87
N ASN A 52 -19.81 -5.58 -3.87
CA ASN A 52 -20.47 -6.18 -2.70
C ASN A 52 -19.54 -6.33 -1.48
N SER A 53 -18.23 -6.40 -1.70
CA SER A 53 -17.23 -6.46 -0.62
C SER A 53 -17.01 -5.13 0.08
N ILE A 54 -17.37 -3.99 -0.53
CA ILE A 54 -17.27 -2.67 0.07
C ILE A 54 -18.63 -2.32 0.68
N ARG A 55 -18.65 -2.02 1.97
CA ARG A 55 -19.89 -1.71 2.70
C ARG A 55 -19.82 -0.30 3.26
N PHE A 56 -20.87 0.49 3.01
CA PHE A 56 -21.01 1.83 3.57
C PHE A 56 -21.83 1.79 4.88
N ALA A 57 -21.31 2.43 5.91
CA ALA A 57 -22.03 2.63 7.15
C ALA A 57 -23.19 3.62 6.95
N LEU A 58 -24.37 3.23 7.41
CA LEU A 58 -25.56 4.08 7.41
C LEU A 58 -25.56 4.97 8.65
N ALA A 59 -25.67 6.29 8.44
CA ALA A 59 -25.78 7.31 9.50
C ALA A 59 -24.78 7.09 10.67
N PRO A 60 -23.47 6.87 10.43
CA PRO A 60 -22.52 6.50 11.48
C PRO A 60 -22.31 7.59 12.53
N ARG A 61 -22.80 8.82 12.31
CA ARG A 61 -22.58 9.98 13.15
C ARG A 61 -22.95 9.76 14.62
N PHE A 62 -24.08 9.14 14.90
CA PHE A 62 -24.52 8.92 16.29
C PHE A 62 -23.71 7.82 16.97
N GLY A 63 -23.47 6.71 16.27
CA GLY A 63 -22.67 5.61 16.79
C GLY A 63 -21.20 6.02 17.01
N ALA A 64 -20.58 6.68 16.05
CA ALA A 64 -19.22 7.19 16.15
C ALA A 64 -19.07 8.18 17.32
N ARG A 65 -20.01 9.13 17.48
CA ARG A 65 -20.04 10.05 18.62
C ARG A 65 -20.02 9.31 19.96
N ARG A 66 -20.85 8.29 20.11
CA ARG A 66 -20.90 7.48 21.35
C ARG A 66 -19.57 6.79 21.62
N ILE A 67 -18.95 6.20 20.59
CA ILE A 67 -17.65 5.53 20.71
C ILE A 67 -16.58 6.53 21.16
N PHE A 68 -16.45 7.67 20.49
CA PHE A 68 -15.48 8.70 20.85
C PHE A 68 -15.66 9.25 22.25
N HIS A 69 -16.92 9.52 22.68
CA HIS A 69 -17.19 10.00 24.05
C HIS A 69 -16.80 8.98 25.11
N ASN A 70 -16.98 7.69 24.85
CA ASN A 70 -16.62 6.63 25.80
C ASN A 70 -15.11 6.41 25.82
N PHE A 71 -14.47 6.40 24.65
CA PHE A 71 -13.04 6.15 24.54
C PHE A 71 -12.20 7.36 24.91
N LYS A 72 -12.64 8.59 24.67
CA LYS A 72 -11.92 9.85 24.94
C LYS A 72 -10.49 9.83 24.34
N PRO A 73 -10.34 9.76 23.02
CA PRO A 73 -9.04 9.71 22.38
C PRO A 73 -8.24 11.00 22.59
N ASP A 74 -6.93 10.88 22.74
CA ASP A 74 -6.01 12.02 22.71
C ASP A 74 -5.89 12.57 21.28
N ILE A 75 -5.97 11.68 20.28
CA ILE A 75 -5.91 11.99 18.87
C ILE A 75 -6.74 11.01 18.05
N VAL A 76 -7.29 11.48 16.92
CA VAL A 76 -8.00 10.65 15.95
C VAL A 76 -7.22 10.58 14.64
N HIS A 77 -7.04 9.37 14.10
CA HIS A 77 -6.60 9.18 12.73
C HIS A 77 -7.78 8.80 11.84
N ILE A 78 -8.02 9.58 10.78
CA ILE A 78 -9.10 9.35 9.82
C ILE A 78 -8.49 8.81 8.53
N ALA A 79 -8.60 7.49 8.33
CA ALA A 79 -7.91 6.80 7.26
C ALA A 79 -8.62 6.86 5.90
N THR A 80 -9.92 7.17 5.87
CA THR A 80 -10.70 7.19 4.61
C THR A 80 -11.71 8.33 4.58
N GLU A 81 -12.07 8.78 3.39
CA GLU A 81 -12.98 9.91 3.12
C GLU A 81 -14.45 9.48 3.01
N GLY A 82 -14.78 8.28 3.49
CA GLY A 82 -16.14 7.76 3.47
C GLY A 82 -17.03 8.27 4.62
N PRO A 83 -18.25 7.70 4.77
CA PRO A 83 -19.22 8.15 5.78
C PRO A 83 -18.70 8.13 7.22
N ILE A 84 -17.89 7.14 7.59
CA ILE A 84 -17.25 7.06 8.92
C ILE A 84 -16.23 8.19 9.06
N GLY A 85 -15.38 8.39 8.04
CA GLY A 85 -14.39 9.46 8.05
C GLY A 85 -15.01 10.84 8.19
N TRP A 86 -16.08 11.16 7.44
CA TRP A 86 -16.81 12.42 7.58
C TRP A 86 -17.45 12.58 8.95
N SER A 87 -17.94 11.50 9.56
CA SER A 87 -18.52 11.52 10.90
C SER A 87 -17.46 11.78 11.96
N ALA A 88 -16.29 11.13 11.86
CA ALA A 88 -15.15 11.35 12.75
C ALA A 88 -14.64 12.79 12.65
N ARG A 89 -14.43 13.30 11.41
CA ARG A 89 -14.03 14.68 11.15
C ARG A 89 -14.99 15.70 11.78
N SER A 90 -16.30 15.47 11.62
CA SER A 90 -17.32 16.35 12.18
C SER A 90 -17.29 16.37 13.71
N TRP A 91 -17.03 15.21 14.33
CA TRP A 91 -16.90 15.10 15.77
C TRP A 91 -15.63 15.80 16.26
N CYS A 92 -14.47 15.56 15.64
CA CYS A 92 -13.21 16.21 15.99
C CYS A 92 -13.32 17.74 15.95
N ASN A 93 -13.91 18.29 14.88
CA ASN A 93 -14.12 19.74 14.76
C ASN A 93 -15.10 20.31 15.81
N ALA A 94 -16.12 19.52 16.22
CA ALA A 94 -17.13 19.98 17.20
C ALA A 94 -16.60 19.99 18.65
N TYR A 95 -15.61 19.15 18.94
CA TYR A 95 -15.03 18.98 20.27
C TYR A 95 -13.57 19.40 20.37
N ASP A 96 -13.04 20.05 19.33
CA ASP A 96 -11.65 20.53 19.23
C ASP A 96 -10.60 19.42 19.52
N VAL A 97 -10.91 18.18 19.10
CA VAL A 97 -9.98 17.06 19.21
C VAL A 97 -9.05 17.04 18.01
N PRO A 98 -7.72 17.02 18.21
CA PRO A 98 -6.77 17.00 17.11
C PRO A 98 -6.93 15.69 16.29
N PHE A 99 -6.79 15.84 14.98
CA PHE A 99 -6.82 14.67 14.12
C PHE A 99 -5.86 14.77 12.94
N THR A 100 -5.41 13.61 12.48
CA THR A 100 -4.70 13.41 11.23
C THR A 100 -5.60 12.68 10.24
N SER A 101 -5.32 12.80 8.95
CA SER A 101 -6.00 12.03 7.91
C SER A 101 -4.98 11.40 6.97
N ALA A 102 -5.41 10.45 6.15
CA ALA A 102 -4.56 9.83 5.14
C ALA A 102 -5.22 9.89 3.76
N PHE A 103 -4.39 10.01 2.72
CA PHE A 103 -4.81 9.88 1.34
C PHE A 103 -4.33 8.53 0.79
N HIS A 104 -5.20 7.52 0.88
CA HIS A 104 -4.87 6.16 0.48
C HIS A 104 -5.29 5.83 -0.95
N THR A 105 -6.34 6.49 -1.44
CA THR A 105 -7.00 6.14 -2.69
C THR A 105 -7.25 7.41 -3.49
N ARG A 106 -6.94 7.37 -4.78
CA ARG A 106 -7.27 8.46 -5.74
C ARG A 106 -8.79 8.49 -5.99
N PHE A 107 -9.56 8.81 -4.94
CA PHE A 107 -11.01 8.88 -5.02
C PHE A 107 -11.52 9.74 -6.20
N PRO A 108 -10.92 10.92 -6.50
CA PRO A 108 -11.32 11.72 -7.66
C PRO A 108 -11.26 10.96 -8.98
N ASP A 109 -10.19 10.15 -9.19
CA ASP A 109 -10.03 9.38 -10.43
C ASP A 109 -11.04 8.23 -10.51
N TYR A 110 -11.28 7.53 -9.40
CA TYR A 110 -12.32 6.49 -9.33
C TYR A 110 -13.72 7.06 -9.55
N ALA A 111 -14.03 8.23 -9.00
CA ALA A 111 -15.32 8.91 -9.20
C ALA A 111 -15.47 9.36 -10.66
N ALA A 112 -14.41 9.87 -11.29
CA ALA A 112 -14.39 10.27 -12.69
C ALA A 112 -14.73 9.10 -13.62
N VAL A 113 -14.07 7.95 -13.44
CA VAL A 113 -14.33 6.74 -14.24
C VAL A 113 -15.78 6.28 -14.14
N ARG A 114 -16.39 6.39 -12.94
CA ARG A 114 -17.76 5.91 -12.71
C ARG A 114 -18.85 6.87 -13.16
N THR A 115 -18.58 8.16 -13.06
CA THR A 115 -19.60 9.19 -13.35
C THR A 115 -19.46 9.77 -14.74
N GLY A 116 -18.34 9.53 -15.44
CA GLY A 116 -17.99 10.19 -16.69
C GLY A 116 -17.63 11.68 -16.52
N LEU A 117 -17.54 12.18 -15.28
CA LEU A 117 -17.15 13.56 -14.97
C LEU A 117 -15.64 13.68 -14.82
N SER A 118 -15.08 14.87 -15.06
CA SER A 118 -13.67 15.15 -14.81
C SER A 118 -13.32 14.96 -13.33
N ALA A 119 -12.17 14.33 -13.05
CA ALA A 119 -11.61 14.17 -11.68
C ALA A 119 -11.49 15.51 -10.94
N GLU A 120 -11.21 16.60 -11.68
CA GLU A 120 -11.08 17.94 -11.11
C GLU A 120 -12.33 18.43 -10.34
N ARG A 121 -13.50 17.91 -10.66
CA ARG A 121 -14.74 18.25 -9.94
C ARG A 121 -14.81 17.66 -8.53
N PHE A 122 -14.04 16.63 -8.25
CA PHE A 122 -14.03 15.95 -6.95
C PHE A 122 -12.95 16.47 -6.00
N TRP A 123 -11.91 17.16 -6.52
CA TRP A 123 -10.84 17.72 -5.71
C TRP A 123 -11.28 18.75 -4.67
N PRO A 124 -12.28 19.63 -4.90
CA PRO A 124 -12.81 20.51 -3.86
C PRO A 124 -13.33 19.77 -2.63
N VAL A 125 -13.93 18.59 -2.82
CA VAL A 125 -14.41 17.75 -1.71
C VAL A 125 -13.23 17.20 -0.91
N MET A 126 -12.16 16.74 -1.58
CA MET A 126 -10.94 16.27 -0.93
C MET A 126 -10.27 17.38 -0.14
N ARG A 127 -10.07 18.55 -0.75
CA ARG A 127 -9.55 19.73 -0.03
C ARG A 127 -10.37 20.06 1.22
N ARG A 128 -11.70 20.11 1.09
CA ARG A 128 -12.60 20.39 2.22
C ARG A 128 -12.47 19.31 3.31
N PHE A 129 -12.29 18.05 2.93
CA PHE A 129 -12.15 16.96 3.90
C PHE A 129 -10.87 17.08 4.69
N HIS A 130 -9.73 17.27 4.02
CA HIS A 130 -8.41 17.31 4.65
C HIS A 130 -8.04 18.66 5.29
N ALA A 131 -8.69 19.76 4.92
CA ALA A 131 -8.33 21.12 5.36
C ALA A 131 -8.18 21.29 6.89
N PRO A 132 -9.04 20.75 7.78
CA PRO A 132 -8.89 20.88 9.22
C PRO A 132 -7.94 19.84 9.84
N SER A 133 -7.44 18.87 9.07
CA SER A 133 -6.48 17.88 9.53
C SER A 133 -5.16 18.53 9.92
N ARG A 134 -4.58 18.16 11.05
CA ARG A 134 -3.27 18.70 11.48
C ARG A 134 -2.10 18.11 10.70
N ALA A 135 -2.26 16.91 10.15
CA ALA A 135 -1.36 16.32 9.16
C ALA A 135 -2.16 15.41 8.21
N VAL A 136 -1.76 15.37 6.94
CA VAL A 136 -2.29 14.46 5.92
C VAL A 136 -1.20 13.46 5.56
N LEU A 137 -1.45 12.17 5.76
CA LEU A 137 -0.45 11.14 5.54
C LEU A 137 -0.51 10.62 4.10
N ALA A 138 0.62 10.60 3.41
CA ALA A 138 0.78 10.12 2.05
C ALA A 138 1.85 9.03 1.98
N ALA A 139 1.64 8.07 1.07
CA ALA A 139 2.51 6.89 0.96
C ALA A 139 3.86 7.18 0.32
N THR A 140 3.95 8.23 -0.50
CA THR A 140 5.10 8.52 -1.35
C THR A 140 5.33 10.02 -1.46
N ASP A 141 6.57 10.41 -1.78
CA ASP A 141 6.95 11.81 -1.98
C ASP A 141 6.23 12.39 -3.21
N THR A 142 6.11 11.63 -4.31
CA THR A 142 5.37 12.06 -5.51
C THR A 142 3.90 12.36 -5.20
N LEU A 143 3.25 11.52 -4.39
CA LEU A 143 1.87 11.76 -3.97
C LEU A 143 1.78 12.99 -3.05
N ALA A 144 2.76 13.20 -2.18
CA ALA A 144 2.81 14.36 -1.30
C ALA A 144 2.92 15.67 -2.11
N ASP A 145 3.78 15.69 -3.12
CA ASP A 145 3.95 16.84 -4.02
C ASP A 145 2.67 17.12 -4.83
N GLU A 146 2.01 16.07 -5.33
CA GLU A 146 0.73 16.22 -6.03
C GLU A 146 -0.35 16.81 -5.11
N LEU A 147 -0.48 16.31 -3.87
CA LEU A 147 -1.44 16.81 -2.91
C LEU A 147 -1.18 18.28 -2.55
N ALA A 148 0.08 18.66 -2.34
CA ALA A 148 0.49 20.03 -2.09
C ALA A 148 0.15 20.95 -3.28
N ALA A 149 0.45 20.53 -4.52
CA ALA A 149 0.09 21.26 -5.74
C ALA A 149 -1.42 21.46 -5.90
N ARG A 150 -2.24 20.58 -5.30
CA ARG A 150 -3.70 20.65 -5.30
C ARG A 150 -4.28 21.40 -4.09
N GLY A 151 -3.44 22.00 -3.24
CA GLY A 151 -3.84 22.78 -2.07
C GLY A 151 -4.27 21.90 -0.88
N ILE A 152 -3.69 20.71 -0.75
CA ILE A 152 -3.75 19.88 0.45
C ILE A 152 -2.38 19.97 1.12
N ASP A 153 -2.26 20.85 2.11
CA ASP A 153 -1.01 21.15 2.81
C ASP A 153 -0.77 20.19 3.99
N ARG A 154 0.35 20.38 4.68
CA ARG A 154 0.73 19.60 5.87
C ARG A 154 0.85 18.09 5.61
N VAL A 155 1.25 17.72 4.39
CA VAL A 155 1.48 16.32 4.04
C VAL A 155 2.70 15.80 4.80
N ARG A 156 2.59 14.57 5.32
CA ARG A 156 3.65 13.84 6.03
C ARG A 156 3.82 12.46 5.42
N PRO A 157 5.04 11.94 5.37
CA PRO A 157 5.28 10.60 4.84
C PRO A 157 4.65 9.54 5.76
N TRP A 158 4.04 8.57 5.15
CA TRP A 158 3.62 7.33 5.78
C TRP A 158 3.79 6.20 4.78
N SER A 159 5.00 5.67 4.72
CA SER A 159 5.39 4.58 3.83
C SER A 159 4.61 3.30 4.13
N ARG A 160 4.96 2.24 3.45
CA ARG A 160 4.42 0.90 3.64
C ARG A 160 5.52 -0.04 4.08
N GLY A 161 5.11 -1.13 4.73
CA GLY A 161 6.02 -2.18 5.14
C GLY A 161 5.61 -3.53 4.57
N ILE A 162 6.46 -4.50 4.80
CA ILE A 162 6.23 -5.92 4.59
C ILE A 162 6.43 -6.67 5.90
N ASP A 163 5.86 -7.86 5.98
CA ASP A 163 6.24 -8.86 6.96
C ASP A 163 7.55 -9.53 6.50
N ARG A 164 8.68 -9.13 7.10
CA ARG A 164 10.01 -9.66 6.73
C ARG A 164 10.21 -11.12 7.16
N GLY A 165 9.43 -11.59 8.11
CA GLY A 165 9.39 -13.01 8.47
C GLY A 165 8.69 -13.87 7.42
N LEU A 166 7.77 -13.25 6.65
CA LEU A 166 7.02 -13.90 5.60
C LEU A 166 7.65 -13.70 4.20
N PHE A 167 8.06 -12.47 3.85
CA PHE A 167 8.59 -12.16 2.52
C PHE A 167 10.11 -12.08 2.55
N HIS A 168 10.77 -13.17 2.16
CA HIS A 168 12.23 -13.31 2.07
C HIS A 168 12.60 -14.41 1.06
N PRO A 169 13.84 -14.49 0.57
CA PRO A 169 14.22 -15.43 -0.49
C PRO A 169 14.31 -16.91 -0.06
N GLY A 170 14.09 -17.23 1.22
CA GLY A 170 14.31 -18.58 1.77
C GLY A 170 13.13 -19.55 1.63
N HIS A 171 12.07 -19.20 0.90
CA HIS A 171 10.95 -20.13 0.68
C HIS A 171 11.22 -21.13 -0.42
N GLU A 172 10.75 -22.37 -0.23
CA GLU A 172 10.69 -23.35 -1.29
C GLU A 172 9.83 -22.82 -2.45
N PRO A 173 10.27 -22.96 -3.71
CA PRO A 173 9.53 -22.50 -4.87
C PRO A 173 8.15 -23.14 -4.97
N HIS A 174 7.15 -22.37 -5.37
CA HIS A 174 5.78 -22.85 -5.50
C HIS A 174 5.66 -23.96 -6.55
N ARG A 175 5.13 -25.13 -6.17
CA ARG A 175 5.10 -26.34 -7.00
C ARG A 175 4.45 -26.17 -8.38
N ALA A 176 3.40 -25.35 -8.48
CA ALA A 176 2.73 -25.11 -9.76
C ALA A 176 3.51 -24.17 -10.70
N ILE A 177 4.62 -23.61 -10.26
CA ILE A 177 5.43 -22.63 -11.00
C ILE A 177 6.82 -23.19 -11.31
N MET A 178 7.41 -23.93 -10.38
CA MET A 178 8.84 -24.30 -10.39
C MET A 178 9.29 -25.05 -11.65
N ASP A 179 8.40 -25.84 -12.25
CA ASP A 179 8.70 -26.67 -13.43
C ASP A 179 8.29 -26.00 -14.76
N LEU A 180 7.80 -24.75 -14.71
CA LEU A 180 7.45 -24.03 -15.93
C LEU A 180 8.69 -23.58 -16.72
N PRO A 181 8.59 -23.49 -18.07
CA PRO A 181 9.66 -22.95 -18.89
C PRO A 181 10.13 -21.57 -18.42
N ARG A 182 11.45 -21.40 -18.28
CA ARG A 182 12.05 -20.12 -17.84
C ARG A 182 12.36 -19.21 -19.04
N PRO A 183 12.43 -17.87 -18.85
CA PRO A 183 12.17 -17.19 -17.60
C PRO A 183 10.68 -17.20 -17.20
N ILE A 184 10.41 -17.19 -15.90
CA ILE A 184 9.06 -17.13 -15.34
C ILE A 184 8.75 -15.68 -14.95
N LEU A 185 7.79 -15.08 -15.65
CA LEU A 185 7.31 -13.73 -15.40
C LEU A 185 6.07 -13.80 -14.50
N LEU A 186 6.10 -13.14 -13.36
CA LEU A 186 5.03 -13.16 -12.36
C LEU A 186 4.33 -11.81 -12.24
N ASN A 187 3.00 -11.84 -12.21
CA ASN A 187 2.19 -10.74 -11.72
C ASN A 187 1.35 -11.19 -10.52
N VAL A 188 1.23 -10.33 -9.52
CA VAL A 188 0.39 -10.56 -8.34
C VAL A 188 -0.52 -9.36 -8.15
N GLY A 189 -1.82 -9.60 -8.04
CA GLY A 189 -2.79 -8.55 -7.80
C GLY A 189 -4.21 -8.93 -8.19
N ARG A 190 -5.12 -7.98 -8.01
CA ARG A 190 -6.49 -8.12 -8.45
C ARG A 190 -6.56 -8.25 -9.98
N VAL A 191 -7.31 -9.21 -10.47
CA VAL A 191 -7.50 -9.40 -11.92
C VAL A 191 -8.68 -8.55 -12.39
N ALA A 192 -8.39 -7.30 -12.75
CA ALA A 192 -9.37 -6.30 -13.14
C ALA A 192 -8.78 -5.31 -14.15
N VAL A 193 -9.65 -4.59 -14.87
CA VAL A 193 -9.26 -3.72 -15.99
C VAL A 193 -8.25 -2.64 -15.60
N GLU A 194 -8.36 -2.07 -14.40
CA GLU A 194 -7.44 -1.04 -13.88
C GLU A 194 -6.01 -1.55 -13.68
N LYS A 195 -5.79 -2.87 -13.63
CA LYS A 195 -4.47 -3.48 -13.50
C LYS A 195 -3.76 -3.71 -14.82
N ASN A 196 -4.42 -3.42 -15.95
CA ASN A 196 -3.81 -3.43 -17.28
C ASN A 196 -3.08 -4.74 -17.62
N LEU A 197 -3.62 -5.88 -17.16
CA LEU A 197 -2.99 -7.19 -17.32
C LEU A 197 -2.81 -7.59 -18.80
N GLU A 198 -3.62 -7.08 -19.71
CA GLU A 198 -3.48 -7.36 -21.13
C GLU A 198 -2.13 -6.91 -21.67
N ALA A 199 -1.56 -5.81 -21.19
CA ALA A 199 -0.23 -5.36 -21.56
C ALA A 199 0.87 -6.36 -21.14
N PHE A 200 0.70 -7.05 -20.00
CA PHE A 200 1.61 -8.11 -19.57
C PHE A 200 1.37 -9.43 -20.33
N LEU A 201 0.11 -9.83 -20.45
CA LEU A 201 -0.25 -11.12 -21.06
C LEU A 201 0.03 -11.15 -22.55
N GLY A 202 -0.13 -9.99 -23.23
CA GLY A 202 0.17 -9.82 -24.66
C GLY A 202 1.65 -9.66 -25.01
N LEU A 203 2.57 -9.62 -24.02
CA LEU A 203 4.01 -9.56 -24.32
C LEU A 203 4.43 -10.78 -25.15
N ASP A 204 5.09 -10.53 -26.28
CA ASP A 204 5.83 -11.57 -27.01
C ASP A 204 7.20 -11.75 -26.34
N PHE A 205 7.26 -12.68 -25.41
CA PHE A 205 8.45 -12.95 -24.59
C PHE A 205 8.59 -14.45 -24.33
N PRO A 206 9.79 -15.03 -24.44
CA PRO A 206 10.00 -16.44 -24.17
C PRO A 206 9.76 -16.79 -22.70
N GLY A 207 9.44 -18.04 -22.42
CA GLY A 207 9.20 -18.53 -21.06
C GLY A 207 7.73 -18.52 -20.66
N SER A 208 7.46 -18.40 -19.38
CA SER A 208 6.12 -18.59 -18.81
C SER A 208 5.58 -17.32 -18.16
N LYS A 209 4.29 -17.08 -18.30
CA LYS A 209 3.56 -16.00 -17.61
C LYS A 209 2.67 -16.60 -16.54
N VAL A 210 2.78 -16.06 -15.33
CA VAL A 210 2.02 -16.51 -14.16
C VAL A 210 1.28 -15.32 -13.56
N VAL A 211 -0.01 -15.51 -13.26
CA VAL A 211 -0.85 -14.52 -12.59
C VAL A 211 -1.36 -15.12 -11.28
N VAL A 212 -1.05 -14.44 -10.17
CA VAL A 212 -1.59 -14.73 -8.85
C VAL A 212 -2.60 -13.66 -8.48
N GLY A 213 -3.83 -14.09 -8.24
CA GLY A 213 -4.94 -13.21 -7.89
C GLY A 213 -6.26 -13.64 -8.49
N ASP A 214 -7.30 -12.91 -8.12
CA ASP A 214 -8.66 -13.14 -8.61
C ASP A 214 -9.34 -11.80 -8.92
N GLY A 215 -10.42 -11.85 -9.66
CA GLY A 215 -11.18 -10.66 -10.01
C GLY A 215 -12.11 -10.84 -11.22
N PRO A 216 -12.86 -9.80 -11.57
CA PRO A 216 -13.91 -9.88 -12.59
C PRO A 216 -13.39 -10.28 -13.98
N ASP A 217 -12.14 -9.97 -14.33
CA ASP A 217 -11.58 -10.23 -15.66
C ASP A 217 -10.88 -11.60 -15.78
N ARG A 218 -10.75 -12.35 -14.69
CA ARG A 218 -9.96 -13.61 -14.69
C ARG A 218 -10.46 -14.61 -15.75
N ALA A 219 -11.76 -14.88 -15.81
CA ALA A 219 -12.30 -15.85 -16.75
C ALA A 219 -12.08 -15.42 -18.21
N ARG A 220 -12.28 -14.13 -18.51
CA ARG A 220 -12.04 -13.54 -19.84
C ARG A 220 -10.58 -13.63 -20.23
N LEU A 221 -9.68 -13.22 -19.35
CA LEU A 221 -8.23 -13.22 -19.63
C LEU A 221 -7.67 -14.63 -19.76
N ALA A 222 -8.12 -15.58 -18.94
CA ALA A 222 -7.72 -16.98 -19.07
C ALA A 222 -8.15 -17.61 -20.40
N ALA A 223 -9.32 -17.24 -20.90
CA ALA A 223 -9.80 -17.68 -22.22
C ALA A 223 -9.01 -17.02 -23.37
N THR A 224 -8.63 -15.73 -23.22
CA THR A 224 -7.90 -14.98 -24.26
C THR A 224 -6.42 -15.39 -24.32
N TYR A 225 -5.81 -15.74 -23.19
CA TYR A 225 -4.39 -16.06 -23.05
C TYR A 225 -4.18 -17.49 -22.47
N PRO A 226 -4.51 -18.55 -23.20
CA PRO A 226 -4.51 -19.93 -22.67
C PRO A 226 -3.12 -20.45 -22.29
N GLY A 227 -2.04 -19.81 -22.76
CA GLY A 227 -0.66 -20.11 -22.36
C GLY A 227 -0.24 -19.52 -21.00
N THR A 228 -1.13 -18.79 -20.32
CA THR A 228 -0.85 -18.19 -19.03
C THR A 228 -1.33 -19.06 -17.88
N THR A 229 -0.52 -19.21 -16.84
CA THR A 229 -0.89 -19.92 -15.61
C THR A 229 -1.59 -18.97 -14.63
N PHE A 230 -2.89 -19.18 -14.38
CA PHE A 230 -3.67 -18.42 -13.38
C PHE A 230 -3.83 -19.27 -12.11
N LEU A 231 -3.19 -18.89 -11.00
CA LEU A 231 -3.20 -19.64 -9.75
C LEU A 231 -4.36 -19.26 -8.81
N GLY A 232 -5.13 -18.22 -9.14
CA GLY A 232 -6.11 -17.66 -8.20
C GLY A 232 -5.44 -16.89 -7.06
N SER A 233 -6.22 -16.55 -6.04
CA SER A 233 -5.70 -15.81 -4.88
C SER A 233 -4.84 -16.69 -4.00
N LEU A 234 -3.61 -16.24 -3.71
CA LEU A 234 -2.69 -16.84 -2.75
C LEU A 234 -2.44 -15.86 -1.59
N SER A 235 -2.09 -16.38 -0.44
CA SER A 235 -1.72 -15.63 0.75
C SER A 235 -0.68 -16.38 1.59
N GLY A 236 -0.04 -15.67 2.54
CA GLY A 236 0.94 -16.24 3.44
C GLY A 236 2.10 -16.90 2.68
N GLU A 237 2.62 -18.02 3.20
CA GLU A 237 3.76 -18.74 2.64
C GLU A 237 3.57 -19.17 1.17
N LYS A 238 2.32 -19.49 0.76
CA LYS A 238 2.05 -19.84 -0.64
C LYS A 238 2.28 -18.66 -1.59
N LEU A 239 1.96 -17.44 -1.16
CA LEU A 239 2.24 -16.25 -1.93
C LEU A 239 3.75 -15.96 -1.97
N ALA A 240 4.44 -16.05 -0.83
CA ALA A 240 5.89 -15.88 -0.76
C ALA A 240 6.63 -16.92 -1.63
N SER A 241 6.20 -18.17 -1.58
CA SER A 241 6.71 -19.24 -2.47
C SER A 241 6.50 -18.95 -3.96
N ALA A 242 5.39 -18.29 -4.33
CA ALA A 242 5.16 -17.89 -5.72
C ALA A 242 6.13 -16.81 -6.17
N TYR A 243 6.42 -15.82 -5.34
CA TYR A 243 7.46 -14.82 -5.63
C TYR A 243 8.83 -15.49 -5.78
N CYS A 244 9.22 -16.37 -4.86
CA CYS A 244 10.52 -17.05 -4.89
C CYS A 244 10.72 -17.95 -6.12
N ALA A 245 9.63 -18.50 -6.69
CA ALA A 245 9.65 -19.38 -7.84
C ALA A 245 9.90 -18.66 -9.18
N ALA A 246 9.64 -17.36 -9.27
CA ALA A 246 9.70 -16.58 -10.49
C ALA A 246 11.08 -15.92 -10.72
N ASP A 247 11.30 -15.36 -11.92
CA ASP A 247 12.55 -14.71 -12.33
C ASP A 247 12.42 -13.17 -12.41
N CYS A 248 11.22 -12.66 -12.71
CA CYS A 248 10.93 -11.24 -12.80
C CYS A 248 9.49 -10.95 -12.36
N PHE A 249 9.31 -9.89 -11.58
CA PHE A 249 7.99 -9.38 -11.25
C PHE A 249 7.57 -8.32 -12.26
N VAL A 250 6.45 -8.55 -12.94
CA VAL A 250 5.94 -7.60 -13.96
C VAL A 250 4.73 -6.87 -13.41
N PHE A 251 4.82 -5.55 -13.35
CA PHE A 251 3.77 -4.68 -12.84
C PHE A 251 3.24 -3.75 -13.93
N PRO A 252 2.18 -4.16 -14.65
CA PRO A 252 1.67 -3.41 -15.79
C PRO A 252 0.66 -2.31 -15.41
N SER A 253 0.33 -2.16 -14.13
CA SER A 253 -0.61 -1.13 -13.66
C SER A 253 -0.06 0.27 -13.84
N ARG A 254 -0.95 1.22 -14.21
CA ARG A 254 -0.62 2.65 -14.36
C ARG A 254 -1.28 3.54 -13.31
N THR A 255 -2.12 2.98 -12.41
CA THR A 255 -3.00 3.76 -11.52
C THR A 255 -2.79 3.49 -10.03
N ASP A 256 -1.88 2.61 -9.66
CA ASP A 256 -1.61 2.30 -8.26
C ASP A 256 -0.87 3.46 -7.57
N THR A 257 -1.26 3.75 -6.33
CA THR A 257 -0.65 4.81 -5.52
C THR A 257 0.67 4.39 -4.88
N PHE A 258 0.89 3.09 -4.64
CA PHE A 258 2.14 2.54 -4.08
C PHE A 258 2.45 1.17 -4.68
N GLY A 259 1.61 0.16 -4.42
CA GLY A 259 1.82 -1.21 -4.86
C GLY A 259 2.63 -2.04 -3.84
N LEU A 260 1.97 -2.50 -2.76
CA LEU A 260 2.59 -3.39 -1.76
C LEU A 260 3.27 -4.62 -2.37
N VAL A 261 2.69 -5.15 -3.44
CA VAL A 261 3.22 -6.32 -4.17
C VAL A 261 4.62 -6.07 -4.78
N LEU A 262 4.98 -4.80 -5.05
CA LEU A 262 6.32 -4.43 -5.53
C LEU A 262 7.38 -4.67 -4.46
N ILE A 263 7.12 -4.20 -3.23
CA ILE A 263 8.06 -4.39 -2.12
C ILE A 263 8.08 -5.84 -1.61
N GLU A 264 6.96 -6.57 -1.70
CA GLU A 264 6.90 -8.02 -1.43
C GLU A 264 7.77 -8.80 -2.43
N ALA A 265 7.66 -8.49 -3.73
CA ALA A 265 8.46 -9.10 -4.78
C ALA A 265 9.95 -8.83 -4.58
N LEU A 266 10.35 -7.57 -4.35
CA LEU A 266 11.73 -7.21 -4.05
C LEU A 266 12.27 -7.96 -2.85
N ALA A 267 11.52 -8.01 -1.75
CA ALA A 267 11.95 -8.72 -0.53
C ALA A 267 12.15 -10.22 -0.73
N CYS A 268 11.39 -10.83 -1.65
CA CYS A 268 11.61 -12.21 -2.08
C CYS A 268 12.73 -12.36 -3.14
N GLY A 269 13.48 -11.30 -3.40
CA GLY A 269 14.59 -11.32 -4.37
C GLY A 269 14.13 -11.30 -5.82
N LEU A 270 12.99 -10.69 -6.13
CA LEU A 270 12.45 -10.65 -7.48
C LEU A 270 12.59 -9.24 -8.06
N PRO A 271 13.47 -9.01 -9.06
CA PRO A 271 13.61 -7.71 -9.70
C PRO A 271 12.33 -7.28 -10.41
N LEU A 272 12.08 -5.97 -10.48
CA LEU A 272 10.85 -5.39 -11.00
C LEU A 272 10.97 -4.94 -12.44
N ALA A 273 9.91 -5.19 -13.22
CA ALA A 273 9.67 -4.57 -14.53
C ALA A 273 8.32 -3.85 -14.49
N ALA A 274 8.29 -2.55 -14.76
CA ALA A 274 7.07 -1.77 -14.69
C ALA A 274 7.09 -0.55 -15.62
N TYR A 275 5.94 0.11 -15.78
CA TYR A 275 5.86 1.42 -16.39
C TYR A 275 6.41 2.50 -15.44
N PRO A 276 6.97 3.62 -15.95
CA PRO A 276 7.49 4.73 -15.16
C PRO A 276 6.35 5.62 -14.62
N VAL A 277 5.53 5.05 -13.75
CA VAL A 277 4.40 5.72 -13.09
C VAL A 277 4.64 5.84 -11.58
N ALA A 278 3.84 6.63 -10.88
CA ALA A 278 4.07 7.05 -9.51
C ALA A 278 4.51 5.91 -8.55
N GLY A 279 3.73 4.84 -8.42
CA GLY A 279 4.07 3.75 -7.50
C GLY A 279 5.45 3.11 -7.76
N PRO A 280 5.75 2.60 -8.95
CA PRO A 280 7.07 2.10 -9.31
C PRO A 280 8.19 3.15 -9.18
N LEU A 281 7.97 4.41 -9.62
CA LEU A 281 8.98 5.48 -9.49
C LEU A 281 9.30 5.78 -8.02
N ASP A 282 8.30 5.77 -7.15
CA ASP A 282 8.47 6.04 -5.72
C ASP A 282 9.16 4.88 -4.97
N ILE A 283 9.21 3.68 -5.55
CA ILE A 283 9.86 2.51 -4.95
C ILE A 283 11.26 2.29 -5.55
N VAL A 284 11.35 2.17 -6.87
CA VAL A 284 12.62 1.83 -7.52
C VAL A 284 13.36 3.03 -8.12
N GLY A 285 12.69 4.16 -8.25
CA GLY A 285 13.26 5.38 -8.85
C GLY A 285 13.42 5.28 -10.38
N PRO A 286 13.72 6.42 -11.05
CA PRO A 286 13.86 6.46 -12.51
C PRO A 286 15.05 5.62 -13.00
N ASP A 287 16.10 5.51 -12.19
CA ASP A 287 17.32 4.75 -12.52
C ASP A 287 17.31 3.32 -11.99
N GLY A 288 16.20 2.90 -11.36
CA GLY A 288 16.07 1.57 -10.76
C GLY A 288 16.91 1.36 -9.49
N ARG A 289 17.39 2.43 -8.84
CA ARG A 289 18.29 2.41 -7.67
C ARG A 289 17.68 3.04 -6.41
N GLY A 290 16.38 3.04 -6.32
CA GLY A 290 15.61 3.75 -5.30
C GLY A 290 15.24 5.18 -5.75
N PRO A 291 14.21 5.80 -5.15
CA PRO A 291 13.70 7.10 -5.58
C PRO A 291 14.74 8.24 -5.45
N LYS A 292 15.71 8.08 -4.55
CA LYS A 292 16.83 9.02 -4.32
C LYS A 292 18.15 8.55 -4.95
N ALA A 293 18.12 7.49 -5.74
CA ALA A 293 19.30 6.81 -6.30
C ALA A 293 20.35 6.44 -5.22
N ASP A 294 19.88 6.17 -3.99
CA ASP A 294 20.70 5.94 -2.79
C ASP A 294 21.11 4.48 -2.60
N PHE A 295 20.71 3.61 -3.52
CA PHE A 295 21.08 2.19 -3.49
C PHE A 295 22.16 1.89 -4.55
N ALA A 296 23.14 1.07 -4.17
CA ALA A 296 24.31 0.83 -5.01
C ALA A 296 23.98 0.03 -6.28
N ALA A 297 23.01 -0.89 -6.21
CA ALA A 297 22.64 -1.77 -7.32
C ALA A 297 21.31 -1.36 -7.96
N THR A 298 21.09 -1.71 -9.21
CA THR A 298 19.81 -1.61 -9.87
C THR A 298 18.92 -2.79 -9.46
N ILE A 299 17.68 -2.51 -9.03
CA ILE A 299 16.74 -3.49 -8.48
C ILE A 299 15.45 -3.61 -9.31
N GLY A 300 15.31 -2.76 -10.32
CA GLY A 300 14.17 -2.77 -11.22
C GLY A 300 14.42 -1.96 -12.47
N ALA A 301 13.63 -2.19 -13.49
CA ALA A 301 13.66 -1.47 -14.76
C ALA A 301 12.29 -0.88 -15.07
N LEU A 302 12.24 0.42 -15.30
CA LEU A 302 11.03 1.16 -15.66
C LEU A 302 11.16 1.66 -17.10
N ASP A 303 10.17 1.34 -17.93
CA ASP A 303 10.13 1.81 -19.32
C ASP A 303 8.70 1.79 -19.87
N GLU A 304 8.39 2.69 -20.80
CA GLU A 304 7.11 2.67 -21.54
C GLU A 304 7.01 1.43 -22.45
N ASN A 305 8.12 0.85 -22.84
CA ASN A 305 8.19 -0.47 -23.47
C ASN A 305 8.37 -1.55 -22.38
N LEU A 306 7.27 -2.17 -21.99
CA LEU A 306 7.28 -3.17 -20.92
C LEU A 306 8.15 -4.41 -21.26
N ALA A 307 8.27 -4.79 -22.54
CA ALA A 307 9.15 -5.89 -22.95
C ALA A 307 10.63 -5.55 -22.72
N TRP A 308 11.03 -4.32 -22.98
CA TRP A 308 12.38 -3.83 -22.70
C TRP A 308 12.63 -3.80 -21.16
N ALA A 309 11.66 -3.32 -20.37
CA ALA A 309 11.76 -3.34 -18.92
C ALA A 309 11.95 -4.76 -18.38
N VAL A 310 11.19 -5.75 -18.90
CA VAL A 310 11.32 -7.17 -18.54
C VAL A 310 12.71 -7.71 -18.92
N ALA A 311 13.15 -7.49 -20.16
CA ALA A 311 14.46 -7.97 -20.61
C ALA A 311 15.60 -7.46 -19.72
N ARG A 312 15.52 -6.18 -19.30
CA ARG A 312 16.50 -5.58 -18.40
C ARG A 312 16.37 -6.10 -16.98
N ALA A 313 15.18 -6.22 -16.44
CA ALA A 313 14.94 -6.72 -15.08
C ALA A 313 15.51 -8.14 -14.89
N LEU A 314 15.40 -8.99 -15.88
CA LEU A 314 15.94 -10.36 -15.86
C LEU A 314 17.47 -10.44 -15.73
N THR A 315 18.20 -9.34 -16.00
CA THR A 315 19.67 -9.29 -15.85
C THR A 315 20.12 -8.77 -14.50
N LEU A 316 19.19 -8.35 -13.62
CA LEU A 316 19.49 -7.71 -12.35
C LEU A 316 19.78 -8.72 -11.23
N ASP A 317 20.52 -8.25 -10.22
CA ASP A 317 20.90 -9.07 -9.08
C ASP A 317 19.71 -9.27 -8.11
N ARG A 318 19.32 -10.51 -7.93
CA ARG A 318 18.23 -10.93 -7.03
C ARG A 318 18.57 -10.70 -5.56
N VAL A 319 19.85 -10.82 -5.18
CA VAL A 319 20.30 -10.56 -3.79
C VAL A 319 20.15 -9.07 -3.49
N ALA A 320 20.57 -8.21 -4.41
CA ALA A 320 20.40 -6.77 -4.27
C ALA A 320 18.92 -6.38 -4.16
N ALA A 321 18.03 -7.00 -4.95
CA ALA A 321 16.60 -6.79 -4.85
C ALA A 321 16.07 -7.16 -3.46
N ALA A 322 16.47 -8.31 -2.90
CA ALA A 322 16.06 -8.76 -1.57
C ALA A 322 16.55 -7.80 -0.45
N VAL A 323 17.81 -7.39 -0.51
CA VAL A 323 18.38 -6.43 0.45
C VAL A 323 17.63 -5.10 0.42
N TYR A 324 17.28 -4.62 -0.77
CA TYR A 324 16.51 -3.40 -0.90
C TYR A 324 15.07 -3.57 -0.38
N GLY A 325 14.39 -4.64 -0.76
CA GLY A 325 13.01 -4.93 -0.30
C GLY A 325 12.90 -5.05 1.22
N ALA A 326 13.91 -5.60 1.88
CA ALA A 326 13.97 -5.73 3.34
C ALA A 326 14.05 -4.38 4.10
N ARG A 327 14.32 -3.26 3.41
CA ARG A 327 14.27 -1.90 4.00
C ARG A 327 12.85 -1.47 4.36
N PHE A 328 11.83 -2.05 3.71
CA PHE A 328 10.43 -1.72 3.95
C PHE A 328 9.89 -2.56 5.12
N SER A 329 9.74 -1.97 6.29
CA SER A 329 9.21 -2.65 7.46
C SER A 329 7.97 -1.94 8.04
N TRP A 330 7.10 -2.71 8.68
CA TRP A 330 5.93 -2.14 9.36
C TRP A 330 6.33 -1.34 10.59
N GLU A 331 7.45 -1.68 11.24
CA GLU A 331 8.02 -0.91 12.34
C GLU A 331 8.36 0.51 11.88
N ALA A 332 9.14 0.66 10.79
CA ALA A 332 9.52 1.96 10.24
C ALA A 332 8.31 2.76 9.73
N ALA A 333 7.33 2.09 9.09
CA ALA A 333 6.09 2.73 8.67
C ALA A 333 5.27 3.24 9.87
N THR A 334 5.24 2.47 10.98
CA THR A 334 4.54 2.87 12.20
C THR A 334 5.27 3.99 12.93
N ASP A 335 6.61 4.06 12.87
CA ASP A 335 7.38 5.21 13.38
C ASP A 335 6.98 6.50 12.68
N GLN A 336 6.87 6.48 11.34
CA GLN A 336 6.39 7.63 10.57
C GLN A 336 4.94 8.01 10.93
N PHE A 337 4.08 7.02 11.15
CA PHE A 337 2.70 7.24 11.59
C PHE A 337 2.67 7.93 12.96
N LEU A 338 3.39 7.41 13.94
CA LEU A 338 3.49 7.98 15.29
C LEU A 338 4.08 9.39 15.25
N ALA A 339 5.15 9.61 14.50
CA ALA A 339 5.75 10.93 14.32
C ALA A 339 4.74 11.98 13.80
N ALA A 340 3.88 11.57 12.85
CA ALA A 340 2.82 12.44 12.35
C ALA A 340 1.74 12.72 13.40
N LEU A 341 1.36 11.74 14.23
CA LEU A 341 0.40 11.93 15.32
C LEU A 341 0.96 12.84 16.41
N GLU A 342 2.20 12.62 16.84
CA GLU A 342 2.88 13.42 17.86
C GLU A 342 3.09 14.86 17.41
N SER A 343 3.50 15.08 16.17
CA SER A 343 3.57 16.42 15.56
C SER A 343 2.19 17.11 15.57
N ALA A 344 1.12 16.35 15.31
CA ALA A 344 -0.24 16.88 15.33
C ALA A 344 -0.72 17.24 16.74
N LEU A 345 -0.20 16.59 17.77
CA LEU A 345 -0.45 16.91 19.18
C LEU A 345 0.37 18.11 19.66
N GLY A 346 1.38 18.58 18.90
CA GLY A 346 2.31 19.61 19.33
C GLY A 346 3.34 19.10 20.36
N GLN A 347 3.54 17.79 20.46
CA GLN A 347 4.55 17.17 21.31
C GLN A 347 5.87 17.05 20.54
N SER A 348 6.99 17.40 21.19
CA SER A 348 8.33 17.27 20.60
C SER A 348 8.76 15.81 20.69
N ILE A 349 9.16 15.20 19.57
CA ILE A 349 9.67 13.83 19.52
C ILE A 349 11.11 13.86 20.03
N ALA A 350 11.40 13.14 21.11
CA ALA A 350 12.73 12.65 21.36
C ALA A 350 12.93 11.43 20.41
N VAL A 351 13.53 11.65 19.25
CA VAL A 351 13.97 10.56 18.37
C VAL A 351 15.03 9.78 19.15
N ALA A 352 14.72 8.56 19.56
CA ALA A 352 15.72 7.63 20.03
C ALA A 352 16.68 7.37 18.84
N ASP A 353 17.92 7.82 18.98
CA ASP A 353 18.96 7.60 17.99
C ASP A 353 19.29 6.09 17.95
N PRO A 354 19.01 5.36 16.87
CA PRO A 354 19.30 3.93 16.78
C PRO A 354 20.82 3.64 16.72
N ALA A 355 21.68 4.66 16.70
CA ALA A 355 23.14 4.52 16.70
C ALA A 355 23.76 4.41 18.09
N ALA A 356 23.01 4.60 19.18
CA ALA A 356 23.57 4.63 20.54
C ALA A 356 23.73 3.25 21.20
N GLU A 357 23.22 2.16 20.63
CA GLU A 357 23.27 0.81 21.25
C GLU A 357 24.41 -0.11 20.75
N VAL A 358 25.32 0.35 19.91
CA VAL A 358 26.40 -0.50 19.33
C VAL A 358 27.80 -0.18 19.88
N VAL A 359 27.95 0.70 20.86
CA VAL A 359 29.29 1.06 21.40
C VAL A 359 29.47 0.62 22.86
N GLY A 360 28.92 -0.45 23.27
CA GLY A 360 29.13 -1.00 24.61
C GLY A 360 29.39 -2.49 24.61
N GLU A 361 30.55 -2.96 24.13
CA GLU A 361 31.21 -4.22 24.55
C GLU A 361 32.31 -4.63 23.55
N LEU A 362 33.46 -4.00 23.64
CA LEU A 362 34.73 -4.59 23.22
C LEU A 362 35.88 -3.89 24.00
N THR A 363 36.11 -4.33 25.24
CA THR A 363 37.40 -4.15 25.92
C THR A 363 37.97 -5.54 26.11
N PRO A 364 39.15 -5.84 25.53
CA PRO A 364 39.81 -7.11 25.78
C PRO A 364 40.58 -7.08 27.13
N ALA A 365 40.45 -8.19 27.84
CA ALA A 365 41.35 -8.53 28.98
C ALA A 365 42.66 -9.13 28.48
#